data_38f5c1822ab85d1024ceadc1840af419
#
_entry.id   38f5c1822ab85d1024ceadc1840af419
#
_cell.length_a   1.000
_cell.length_b   1.000
_cell.length_c   1.000
_cell.angle_alpha   90.00
_cell.angle_beta   90.00
_cell.angle_gamma   90.00
#
_symmetry.space_group_name_H-M   'P 1'
#
loop_
_entity.id
_entity.type
_entity.pdbx_description
1 polymer ?
#
loop_
_entity_poly.entity_id
_entity_poly.type
_entity_poly.pdbx_seq_one_letter_code
_entity_poly.pdbx_strand_id
1 'polypeptide(L)'
;MSSKYYVYVIELDKKVSNHKKFRLKNPLYLKSSGCVYVGQSIRTPSLRFEQHKERYKSNSYARRYGIKLLPELYDRYNPIPTRRDAENIEKMLGERLRLNGIGVWFN
;
A
#
# COMPACT_ATOMS: atom_id res chain seq x y z
N MET A 1 26.30 -2.20 -9.75
CA MET A 1 25.12 -3.01 -9.38
C MET A 1 23.86 -2.16 -9.44
N SER A 2 22.84 -2.67 -10.09
CA SER A 2 21.57 -1.94 -10.16
C SER A 2 20.78 -2.17 -8.89
N SER A 3 20.24 -1.10 -8.33
CA SER A 3 19.29 -1.19 -7.21
C SER A 3 18.02 -1.85 -7.72
N LYS A 4 17.31 -2.49 -6.80
CA LYS A 4 15.98 -3.06 -7.08
C LYS A 4 14.97 -2.37 -6.19
N TYR A 5 13.78 -2.19 -6.73
CA TYR A 5 12.67 -1.57 -6.02
C TYR A 5 11.53 -2.55 -5.94
N TYR A 6 10.63 -2.31 -5.00
CA TYR A 6 9.51 -3.20 -4.75
C TYR A 6 8.25 -2.37 -4.51
N VAL A 7 7.14 -2.85 -5.05
CA VAL A 7 5.82 -2.35 -4.67
C VAL A 7 5.22 -3.37 -3.70
N TYR A 8 4.38 -2.89 -2.80
CA TYR A 8 3.74 -3.77 -1.82
C TYR A 8 2.37 -3.23 -1.44
N VAL A 9 1.53 -4.12 -0.95
CA VAL A 9 0.17 -3.79 -0.48
C VAL A 9 0.00 -4.41 0.91
N ILE A 10 -0.42 -3.57 1.85
CA ILE A 10 -0.70 -3.99 3.23
C ILE A 10 -2.21 -3.91 3.45
N GLU A 11 -2.80 -5.00 3.94
CA GLU A 11 -4.19 -4.98 4.38
C GLU A 11 -4.30 -4.09 5.61
N LEU A 12 -5.29 -3.19 5.63
CA LEU A 12 -5.56 -2.32 6.77
C LEU A 12 -6.85 -2.73 7.46
N ASP A 13 -6.88 -2.57 8.79
CA ASP A 13 -8.12 -2.71 9.55
C ASP A 13 -9.13 -1.69 9.00
N LYS A 14 -10.38 -2.12 8.85
CA LYS A 14 -11.45 -1.27 8.30
C LYS A 14 -11.72 -0.02 9.12
N LYS A 15 -11.27 0.02 10.36
CA LYS A 15 -11.38 1.22 11.21
C LYS A 15 -10.68 2.43 10.60
N VAL A 16 -9.72 2.22 9.69
CA VAL A 16 -9.07 3.32 8.98
C VAL A 16 -10.09 4.18 8.23
N SER A 17 -11.20 3.59 7.80
CA SER A 17 -12.26 4.31 7.08
C SER A 17 -13.02 5.29 7.96
N ASN A 18 -12.81 5.28 9.29
CA ASN A 18 -13.38 6.27 10.18
C ASN A 18 -12.69 7.63 10.06
N HIS A 19 -11.49 7.68 9.46
CA HIS A 19 -10.77 8.93 9.25
C HIS A 19 -11.33 9.66 8.03
N LYS A 20 -11.76 10.90 8.25
CA LYS A 20 -12.33 11.73 7.19
C LYS A 20 -11.39 11.86 5.99
N LYS A 21 -10.11 12.07 6.26
CA LYS A 21 -9.10 12.23 5.22
C LYS A 21 -9.01 10.98 4.34
N PHE A 22 -9.08 9.81 4.95
CA PHE A 22 -9.08 8.54 4.21
C PHE A 22 -10.34 8.42 3.34
N ARG A 23 -11.51 8.73 3.91
CA ARG A 23 -12.78 8.64 3.17
C ARG A 23 -12.81 9.59 1.97
N LEU A 24 -12.27 10.80 2.13
CA LEU A 24 -12.26 11.78 1.04
C LEU A 24 -11.46 11.31 -0.17
N LYS A 25 -10.43 10.51 0.06
CA LYS A 25 -9.64 9.92 -1.02
C LYS A 25 -10.30 8.70 -1.66
N ASN A 26 -11.35 8.18 -1.04
CA ASN A 26 -11.97 6.92 -1.43
C ASN A 26 -13.49 7.05 -1.58
N PRO A 27 -13.98 7.91 -2.51
CA PRO A 27 -15.43 8.10 -2.66
C PRO A 27 -16.18 6.85 -3.13
N LEU A 28 -15.48 5.90 -3.74
CA LEU A 28 -16.08 4.65 -4.24
C LEU A 28 -15.96 3.49 -3.24
N TYR A 29 -15.43 3.74 -2.05
CA TYR A 29 -15.19 2.68 -1.07
C TYR A 29 -16.47 1.93 -0.71
N LEU A 30 -16.38 0.59 -0.76
CA LEU A 30 -17.44 -0.32 -0.32
C LEU A 30 -16.94 -1.07 0.90
N LYS A 31 -17.71 -1.06 1.97
CA LYS A 31 -17.30 -1.71 3.23
C LYS A 31 -16.92 -3.18 3.06
N SER A 32 -17.58 -3.88 2.14
CA SER A 32 -17.30 -5.29 1.88
C SER A 32 -15.96 -5.52 1.18
N SER A 33 -15.37 -4.49 0.60
CA SER A 33 -14.14 -4.62 -0.20
C SER A 33 -12.84 -4.48 0.61
N GLY A 34 -12.92 -3.97 1.83
CA GLY A 34 -11.74 -3.81 2.67
C GLY A 34 -10.91 -2.58 2.36
N CYS A 35 -9.81 -2.43 3.11
CA CYS A 35 -8.91 -1.27 3.00
C CYS A 35 -7.47 -1.73 2.89
N VAL A 36 -6.66 -0.98 2.15
CA VAL A 36 -5.23 -1.30 1.95
C VAL A 36 -4.37 -0.03 1.91
N TYR A 37 -3.09 -0.22 2.19
CA TYR A 37 -2.04 0.77 1.94
C TYR A 37 -1.15 0.23 0.83
N VAL A 38 -0.89 1.05 -0.18
CA VAL A 38 0.02 0.70 -1.28
C VAL A 38 1.28 1.55 -1.16
N GLY A 39 2.44 0.91 -1.21
CA GLY A 39 3.71 1.60 -1.10
C GLY A 39 4.76 1.06 -2.05
N GLN A 40 5.87 1.76 -2.13
CA GLN A 40 7.04 1.28 -2.84
C GLN A 40 8.29 1.57 -2.01
N SER A 41 9.35 0.78 -2.21
CA SER A 41 10.55 0.90 -1.42
C SER A 41 11.72 0.21 -2.10
N ILE A 42 12.94 0.64 -1.74
CA ILE A 42 14.16 -0.09 -2.08
C ILE A 42 14.30 -1.37 -1.23
N ARG A 43 13.57 -1.43 -0.12
CA ARG A 43 13.58 -2.60 0.76
C ARG A 43 12.50 -3.60 0.33
N THR A 44 12.72 -4.89 0.65
CA THR A 44 11.73 -5.91 0.34
C THR A 44 10.41 -5.62 1.06
N PRO A 45 9.27 -6.11 0.53
CA PRO A 45 7.99 -5.90 1.19
C PRO A 45 7.96 -6.37 2.65
N SER A 46 8.54 -7.53 2.94
CA SER A 46 8.57 -8.07 4.31
C SER A 46 9.31 -7.14 5.27
N LEU A 47 10.49 -6.68 4.87
CA LEU A 47 11.28 -5.78 5.71
C LEU A 47 10.56 -4.44 5.88
N ARG A 48 9.99 -3.89 4.80
CA ARG A 48 9.29 -2.62 4.87
C ARG A 48 8.04 -2.69 5.75
N PHE A 49 7.33 -3.82 5.70
CA PHE A 49 6.18 -4.05 6.58
C PHE A 49 6.61 -4.01 8.05
N GLU A 50 7.70 -4.73 8.39
CA GLU A 50 8.24 -4.69 9.75
C GLU A 50 8.60 -3.27 10.17
N GLN A 51 9.25 -2.51 9.29
CA GLN A 51 9.63 -1.13 9.58
C GLN A 51 8.42 -0.25 9.86
N HIS A 52 7.32 -0.42 9.11
CA HIS A 52 6.08 0.30 9.39
C HIS A 52 5.57 -0.03 10.79
N LYS A 53 5.56 -1.30 11.16
CA LYS A 53 5.08 -1.73 12.49
C LYS A 53 6.00 -1.26 13.61
N GLU A 54 7.29 -1.12 13.33
CA GLU A 54 8.30 -0.64 14.29
C GLU A 54 8.45 0.89 14.30
N ARG A 55 7.62 1.59 13.52
CA ARG A 55 7.61 3.05 13.43
C ARG A 55 8.83 3.66 12.71
N TYR A 56 9.62 2.85 12.02
CA TYR A 56 10.76 3.37 11.26
C TYR A 56 10.29 4.00 9.96
N LYS A 57 10.35 5.35 9.87
CA LYS A 57 9.88 6.11 8.69
C LYS A 57 8.53 5.60 8.18
N SER A 58 7.63 5.32 9.11
CA SER A 58 6.37 4.65 8.80
C SER A 58 5.28 5.62 8.36
N ASN A 59 4.39 5.12 7.49
CA ASN A 59 3.11 5.77 7.26
C ASN A 59 2.21 5.50 8.46
N SER A 60 1.49 6.53 8.93
CA SER A 60 0.67 6.38 10.14
C SER A 60 -0.46 5.37 9.98
N TYR A 61 -1.08 5.29 8.80
CA TYR A 61 -2.15 4.31 8.58
C TYR A 61 -1.58 2.89 8.55
N ALA A 62 -0.46 2.68 7.86
CA ALA A 62 0.19 1.38 7.82
C ALA A 62 0.62 0.92 9.22
N ARG A 63 1.14 1.85 10.03
CA ARG A 63 1.58 1.55 11.40
C ARG A 63 0.41 1.17 12.29
N ARG A 64 -0.67 1.98 12.28
CA ARG A 64 -1.78 1.81 13.20
C ARG A 64 -2.75 0.70 12.79
N TYR A 65 -2.97 0.54 11.51
CA TYR A 65 -4.01 -0.33 10.99
C TYR A 65 -3.50 -1.49 10.15
N GLY A 66 -2.20 -1.55 9.89
CA GLY A 66 -1.61 -2.63 9.08
C GLY A 66 -1.79 -3.99 9.74
N ILE A 67 -2.32 -4.95 8.96
CA ILE A 67 -2.59 -6.30 9.44
C ILE A 67 -1.58 -7.29 8.85
N LYS A 68 -1.47 -7.31 7.52
CA LYS A 68 -0.58 -8.24 6.81
C LYS A 68 -0.34 -7.77 5.39
N LEU A 69 0.70 -8.30 4.77
CA LEU A 69 0.95 -8.11 3.35
C LEU A 69 -0.03 -8.95 2.53
N LEU A 70 -0.34 -8.46 1.31
CA LEU A 70 -1.20 -9.15 0.36
C LEU A 70 -0.41 -9.44 -0.93
N PRO A 71 0.52 -10.42 -0.91
CA PRO A 71 1.43 -10.67 -2.03
C PRO A 71 0.74 -10.96 -3.35
N GLU A 72 -0.45 -11.56 -3.32
CA GLU A 72 -1.22 -11.87 -4.52
C GLU A 72 -1.57 -10.64 -5.35
N LEU A 73 -1.50 -9.44 -4.73
CA LEU A 73 -1.82 -8.20 -5.42
C LEU A 73 -0.58 -7.55 -6.06
N TYR A 74 0.64 -7.95 -5.67
CA TYR A 74 1.82 -7.20 -6.13
C TYR A 74 3.04 -8.03 -6.53
N ASP A 75 3.13 -9.30 -6.14
CA ASP A 75 4.34 -10.10 -6.37
C ASP A 75 4.78 -10.13 -7.83
N ARG A 76 3.83 -10.16 -8.76
CA ARG A 76 4.15 -10.23 -10.19
C ARG A 76 4.92 -9.02 -10.71
N TYR A 77 4.87 -7.89 -10.00
CA TYR A 77 5.56 -6.68 -10.43
C TYR A 77 7.00 -6.63 -9.96
N ASN A 78 7.34 -7.38 -8.91
CA ASN A 78 8.63 -7.29 -8.24
C ASN A 78 9.63 -8.31 -8.77
N PRO A 79 10.93 -8.04 -8.76
CA PRO A 79 11.55 -6.75 -8.45
C PRO A 79 11.42 -5.78 -9.62
N ILE A 80 11.54 -4.50 -9.31
CA ILE A 80 11.36 -3.41 -10.29
C ILE A 80 12.70 -2.71 -10.47
N PRO A 81 13.15 -2.49 -11.73
CA PRO A 81 14.52 -2.00 -11.98
C PRO A 81 14.75 -0.54 -11.61
N THR A 82 13.74 0.32 -11.67
CA THR A 82 13.94 1.74 -11.40
C THR A 82 12.92 2.26 -10.40
N ARG A 83 13.32 3.32 -9.66
CA ARG A 83 12.43 4.00 -8.73
C ARG A 83 11.22 4.58 -9.45
N ARG A 84 11.45 5.16 -10.63
CA ARG A 84 10.37 5.76 -11.42
C ARG A 84 9.30 4.74 -11.77
N ASP A 85 9.72 3.55 -12.21
CA ASP A 85 8.79 2.48 -12.54
C ASP A 85 8.03 2.02 -11.29
N ALA A 86 8.73 1.92 -10.15
CA ALA A 86 8.09 1.55 -8.89
C ALA A 86 7.02 2.56 -8.48
N GLU A 87 7.32 3.85 -8.60
CA GLU A 87 6.35 4.90 -8.29
C GLU A 87 5.15 4.86 -9.23
N ASN A 88 5.40 4.60 -10.52
CA ASN A 88 4.32 4.48 -11.51
C ASN A 88 3.43 3.27 -11.23
N ILE A 89 4.02 2.14 -10.85
CA ILE A 89 3.27 0.93 -10.51
C ILE A 89 2.47 1.14 -9.23
N GLU A 90 3.06 1.78 -8.22
CA GLU A 90 2.37 2.12 -6.98
C GLU A 90 1.10 2.91 -7.28
N LYS A 91 1.22 3.96 -8.06
CA LYS A 91 0.10 4.82 -8.43
C LYS A 91 -0.96 4.05 -9.23
N MET A 92 -0.53 3.31 -10.24
CA MET A 92 -1.43 2.52 -11.08
C MET A 92 -2.21 1.51 -10.25
N LEU A 93 -1.51 0.79 -9.38
CA LEU A 93 -2.12 -0.23 -8.54
C LEU A 93 -3.07 0.38 -7.54
N GLY A 94 -2.66 1.47 -6.89
CA GLY A 94 -3.51 2.19 -5.94
C GLY A 94 -4.79 2.70 -6.58
N GLU A 95 -4.69 3.31 -7.74
CA GLU A 95 -5.86 3.83 -8.47
C GLU A 95 -6.79 2.71 -8.93
N ARG A 96 -6.22 1.61 -9.42
CA ARG A 96 -7.02 0.45 -9.86
C ARG A 96 -7.81 -0.15 -8.71
N LEU A 97 -7.16 -0.37 -7.57
CA LEU A 97 -7.84 -0.93 -6.40
C LEU A 97 -8.94 0.01 -5.90
N ARG A 98 -8.66 1.32 -5.92
CA ARG A 98 -9.64 2.33 -5.52
C ARG A 98 -10.87 2.32 -6.42
N LEU A 99 -10.69 2.18 -7.72
CA LEU A 99 -11.80 2.09 -8.67
C LEU A 99 -12.65 0.84 -8.45
N ASN A 100 -12.08 -0.20 -7.87
CA ASN A 100 -12.81 -1.44 -7.55
C ASN A 100 -13.52 -1.37 -6.20
N GLY A 101 -13.60 -0.21 -5.58
CA GLY A 101 -14.33 -0.04 -4.34
C GLY A 101 -13.53 -0.32 -3.08
N ILE A 102 -12.23 -0.61 -3.21
CA ILE A 102 -11.35 -0.82 -2.08
C ILE A 102 -10.93 0.54 -1.51
N GLY A 103 -10.88 0.67 -0.20
CA GLY A 103 -10.33 1.87 0.44
C GLY A 103 -8.81 1.82 0.35
N VAL A 104 -8.21 2.83 -0.28
CA VAL A 104 -6.78 2.81 -0.57
C VAL A 104 -6.10 4.08 -0.09
N TRP A 105 -4.96 3.92 0.57
CA TRP A 105 -4.04 5.01 0.83
C TRP A 105 -2.70 4.72 0.13
N PHE A 106 -2.18 5.70 -0.59
CA PHE A 106 -0.82 5.67 -1.14
C PHE A 106 -0.30 7.09 -1.28
N ASN A 107 0.99 7.21 -1.36
CA ASN A 107 1.64 8.53 -1.45
C ASN A 107 1.62 9.11 -2.85
#